data_ad76eb49dd0838ca965c541949cdf174
#
_entry.id   ad76eb49dd0838ca965c541949cdf174
#
_cell.length_a   1.000
_cell.length_b   1.000
_cell.length_c   1.000
_cell.angle_alpha   90.00
_cell.angle_beta   90.00
_cell.angle_gamma   90.00
#
_symmetry.space_group_name_H-M   'P 1'
#
loop_
_entity.id
_entity.type
_entity.pdbx_description
1 polymer ?
#
loop_
_entity_poly.entity_id
_entity_poly.type
_entity_poly.pdbx_seq_one_letter_code
_entity_poly.pdbx_strand_id
1 'polypeptide(L)'
;VTAAGRTGRLSGKVALVTGAGSRGEGIGIGRATAILLAREGARVGLLDRNREWADLTHRMIMDEGGEAAVIEAEVTDPGSCQDAVRAVTSRWHGLDILVNVVGTVGPPGTAVDVDLDAWDRGMRVNVTSMVLTSRAAIPAMRERGGGAIVNISSIGGLLGGDPALLYPTSKGAVVQLTRAMAALHGREGIRVNCVAPGVVYTPFVVEAGGLDEEMREIRRESTLLGIEGTGWDVGYAVRYLASDEARWVTGVILPVDGGFTSGRRTQLVVGFHDDQPAGT
;
A
#
# COMPACT_ATOMS: atom_id res chain seq x y z
N VAL A 1 10.05 26.09 21.98
CA VAL A 1 8.98 26.29 20.98
C VAL A 1 7.95 25.23 21.27
N THR A 2 6.86 25.60 21.96
CA THR A 2 5.73 24.73 22.29
C THR A 2 5.03 24.31 20.99
N ALA A 3 4.73 23.01 20.86
CA ALA A 3 4.02 22.40 19.75
C ALA A 3 2.58 22.97 19.67
N ALA A 4 2.44 24.17 19.11
CA ALA A 4 1.15 24.74 18.76
C ALA A 4 0.58 23.99 17.55
N GLY A 5 -0.48 23.21 17.80
CA GLY A 5 -1.44 22.62 16.90
C GLY A 5 -1.00 22.40 15.45
N ARG A 6 -0.38 21.25 15.15
CA ARG A 6 -0.33 20.73 13.77
C ARG A 6 -1.76 20.43 13.34
N THR A 7 -2.40 21.32 12.61
CA THR A 7 -3.69 21.11 11.95
C THR A 7 -3.47 20.31 10.66
N GLY A 8 -2.97 19.08 10.76
CA GLY A 8 -2.87 18.18 9.62
C GLY A 8 -4.21 17.56 9.26
N ARG A 9 -4.35 17.07 8.02
CA ARG A 9 -5.57 16.44 7.47
C ARG A 9 -6.07 15.24 8.27
N LEU A 10 -5.21 14.64 9.10
CA LEU A 10 -5.50 13.46 9.92
C LEU A 10 -5.38 13.76 11.43
N SER A 11 -5.43 15.03 11.81
CA SER A 11 -5.38 15.43 13.22
C SER A 11 -6.47 14.73 14.04
N GLY A 12 -6.07 14.07 15.13
CA GLY A 12 -6.96 13.31 16.01
C GLY A 12 -7.37 11.93 15.50
N LYS A 13 -6.99 11.55 14.29
CA LYS A 13 -7.22 10.19 13.75
C LYS A 13 -6.21 9.20 14.32
N VAL A 14 -6.63 7.95 14.42
CA VAL A 14 -5.80 6.80 14.84
C VAL A 14 -5.66 5.85 13.65
N ALA A 15 -4.44 5.54 13.27
CA ALA A 15 -4.13 4.67 12.16
C ALA A 15 -3.39 3.41 12.61
N LEU A 16 -3.66 2.28 11.96
CA LEU A 16 -2.87 1.05 12.04
C LEU A 16 -2.32 0.74 10.65
N VAL A 17 -1.00 0.64 10.53
CA VAL A 17 -0.30 0.31 9.28
C VAL A 17 0.38 -1.04 9.46
N THR A 18 0.00 -2.04 8.65
CA THR A 18 0.65 -3.36 8.63
C THR A 18 1.87 -3.33 7.71
N GLY A 19 2.94 -4.04 8.08
CA GLY A 19 4.20 -3.96 7.33
C GLY A 19 4.82 -2.56 7.40
N ALA A 20 4.68 -1.91 8.56
CA ALA A 20 5.17 -0.55 8.79
C ALA A 20 6.69 -0.46 8.93
N GLY A 21 7.37 -1.58 9.13
CA GLY A 21 8.82 -1.71 9.07
C GLY A 21 9.35 -1.79 7.64
N SER A 22 10.68 -1.74 7.54
CA SER A 22 11.38 -2.00 6.28
C SER A 22 12.80 -2.41 6.62
N ARG A 23 13.37 -3.35 5.89
CA ARG A 23 14.75 -3.77 6.13
C ARG A 23 15.71 -2.60 5.95
N GLY A 24 16.61 -2.40 6.91
CA GLY A 24 17.58 -1.32 6.90
C GLY A 24 16.93 0.08 6.89
N GLU A 25 17.68 1.07 6.43
CA GLU A 25 17.24 2.48 6.39
C GLU A 25 16.36 2.81 5.16
N GLY A 26 16.16 1.85 4.24
CA GLY A 26 15.37 2.07 3.03
C GLY A 26 13.90 2.37 3.31
N ILE A 27 13.28 3.10 2.39
CA ILE A 27 11.89 3.54 2.50
C ILE A 27 10.97 2.60 1.71
N GLY A 28 10.37 1.64 2.42
CA GLY A 28 9.29 0.81 1.88
C GLY A 28 7.94 1.53 1.91
N ILE A 29 6.94 0.98 1.24
CA ILE A 29 5.58 1.56 1.17
C ILE A 29 4.98 1.74 2.55
N GLY A 30 5.09 0.73 3.44
CA GLY A 30 4.52 0.80 4.79
C GLY A 30 5.18 1.87 5.65
N ARG A 31 6.52 1.95 5.62
CA ARG A 31 7.29 3.00 6.31
C ARG A 31 6.92 4.40 5.81
N ALA A 32 6.93 4.62 4.49
CA ALA A 32 6.54 5.89 3.90
C ALA A 32 5.12 6.29 4.30
N THR A 33 4.18 5.35 4.21
CA THR A 33 2.79 5.56 4.61
C THR A 33 2.69 5.97 6.07
N ALA A 34 3.30 5.23 6.99
CA ALA A 34 3.25 5.51 8.42
C ALA A 34 3.79 6.91 8.75
N ILE A 35 4.94 7.28 8.16
CA ILE A 35 5.53 8.61 8.34
C ILE A 35 4.59 9.71 7.81
N LEU A 36 4.04 9.52 6.60
CA LEU A 36 3.13 10.52 6.01
C LEU A 36 1.84 10.69 6.81
N LEU A 37 1.25 9.61 7.34
CA LEU A 37 0.08 9.72 8.21
C LEU A 37 0.41 10.47 9.51
N ALA A 38 1.57 10.20 10.12
CA ALA A 38 2.03 10.89 11.32
C ALA A 38 2.31 12.39 11.05
N ARG A 39 2.90 12.75 9.90
CA ARG A 39 3.11 14.15 9.48
C ARG A 39 1.80 14.92 9.36
N GLU A 40 0.70 14.24 9.01
CA GLU A 40 -0.65 14.82 8.92
C GLU A 40 -1.39 14.80 10.28
N GLY A 41 -0.72 14.44 11.37
CA GLY A 41 -1.25 14.51 12.73
C GLY A 41 -1.97 13.25 13.21
N ALA A 42 -1.91 12.13 12.48
CA ALA A 42 -2.42 10.87 12.98
C ALA A 42 -1.50 10.26 14.05
N ARG A 43 -2.10 9.53 14.99
CA ARG A 43 -1.42 8.61 15.88
C ARG A 43 -1.32 7.25 15.19
N VAL A 44 -0.11 6.70 15.06
CA VAL A 44 0.13 5.56 14.17
C VAL A 44 0.61 4.31 14.91
N GLY A 45 -0.19 3.24 14.88
CA GLY A 45 0.24 1.89 15.23
C GLY A 45 1.09 1.30 14.09
N LEU A 46 2.34 0.96 14.41
CA LEU A 46 3.31 0.40 13.48
C LEU A 46 3.34 -1.11 13.65
N LEU A 47 2.52 -1.83 12.88
CA LEU A 47 2.46 -3.29 12.96
C LEU A 47 3.49 -3.90 12.01
N ASP A 48 4.40 -4.69 12.57
CA ASP A 48 5.34 -5.52 11.82
C ASP A 48 5.67 -6.78 12.63
N ARG A 49 6.00 -7.88 11.94
CA ARG A 49 6.50 -9.10 12.58
C ARG A 49 7.96 -8.95 13.06
N ASN A 50 8.70 -8.02 12.45
CA ASN A 50 10.05 -7.67 12.83
C ASN A 50 10.04 -6.35 13.59
N ARG A 51 10.19 -6.45 14.90
CA ARG A 51 10.17 -5.30 15.80
C ARG A 51 11.26 -4.28 15.47
N GLU A 52 12.48 -4.71 15.15
CA GLU A 52 13.60 -3.81 14.87
C GLU A 52 13.33 -2.91 13.64
N TRP A 53 12.67 -3.46 12.63
CA TRP A 53 12.29 -2.70 11.44
C TRP A 53 11.22 -1.65 11.75
N ALA A 54 10.26 -1.99 12.59
CA ALA A 54 9.23 -1.05 13.04
C ALA A 54 9.81 0.01 14.01
N ASP A 55 10.76 -0.35 14.86
CA ASP A 55 11.44 0.58 15.76
C ASP A 55 12.21 1.67 15.00
N LEU A 56 12.78 1.35 13.83
CA LEU A 56 13.39 2.38 12.97
C LEU A 56 12.36 3.37 12.43
N THR A 57 11.22 2.88 11.95
CA THR A 57 10.11 3.74 11.51
C THR A 57 9.58 4.60 12.66
N HIS A 58 9.48 4.01 13.85
CA HIS A 58 9.07 4.72 15.07
C HIS A 58 10.03 5.89 15.37
N ARG A 59 11.34 5.65 15.38
CA ARG A 59 12.33 6.72 15.59
C ARG A 59 12.16 7.84 14.58
N MET A 60 12.05 7.53 13.29
CA MET A 60 11.85 8.54 12.23
C MET A 60 10.61 9.41 12.49
N ILE A 61 9.50 8.81 12.94
CA ILE A 61 8.27 9.55 13.28
C ILE A 61 8.47 10.43 14.52
N MET A 62 9.11 9.88 15.57
CA MET A 62 9.35 10.62 16.82
C MET A 62 10.31 11.79 16.62
N ASP A 63 11.35 11.63 15.81
CA ASP A 63 12.31 12.68 15.47
C ASP A 63 11.66 13.87 14.74
N GLU A 64 10.58 13.61 14.00
CA GLU A 64 9.76 14.64 13.36
C GLU A 64 8.66 15.20 14.29
N GLY A 65 8.60 14.75 15.56
CA GLY A 65 7.58 15.19 16.54
C GLY A 65 6.19 14.60 16.29
N GLY A 66 6.09 13.48 15.55
CA GLY A 66 4.86 12.70 15.39
C GLY A 66 4.58 11.80 16.62
N GLU A 67 3.49 11.04 16.55
CA GLU A 67 3.12 10.07 17.59
C GLU A 67 2.92 8.67 16.99
N ALA A 68 3.66 7.68 17.47
CA ALA A 68 3.57 6.31 17.01
C ALA A 68 3.77 5.30 18.14
N ALA A 69 3.38 4.04 17.91
CA ALA A 69 3.67 2.92 18.78
C ALA A 69 3.99 1.66 17.96
N VAL A 70 5.04 0.94 18.32
CA VAL A 70 5.40 -0.33 17.68
C VAL A 70 4.53 -1.45 18.22
N ILE A 71 4.00 -2.28 17.31
CA ILE A 71 3.17 -3.44 17.60
C ILE A 71 3.77 -4.62 16.86
N GLU A 72 4.43 -5.50 17.59
CA GLU A 72 4.95 -6.75 17.03
C GLU A 72 3.80 -7.74 16.89
N ALA A 73 3.48 -8.13 15.65
CA ALA A 73 2.36 -9.00 15.35
C ALA A 73 2.52 -9.74 14.02
N GLU A 74 1.94 -10.96 13.96
CA GLU A 74 1.86 -11.76 12.75
C GLU A 74 0.47 -11.65 12.12
N VAL A 75 0.38 -11.01 10.95
CA VAL A 75 -0.89 -10.74 10.27
C VAL A 75 -1.60 -11.98 9.73
N THR A 76 -0.93 -13.13 9.68
CA THR A 76 -1.53 -14.42 9.29
C THR A 76 -2.14 -15.17 10.46
N ASP A 77 -2.01 -14.66 11.68
CA ASP A 77 -2.62 -15.21 12.90
C ASP A 77 -3.81 -14.35 13.37
N PRO A 78 -5.03 -14.92 13.48
CA PRO A 78 -6.22 -14.18 13.89
C PRO A 78 -6.13 -13.57 15.30
N GLY A 79 -5.50 -14.27 16.24
CA GLY A 79 -5.33 -13.81 17.62
C GLY A 79 -4.38 -12.62 17.67
N SER A 80 -3.25 -12.72 16.97
CA SER A 80 -2.26 -11.66 16.84
C SER A 80 -2.86 -10.39 16.22
N CYS A 81 -3.71 -10.51 15.19
CA CYS A 81 -4.44 -9.38 14.60
C CYS A 81 -5.38 -8.70 15.60
N GLN A 82 -6.13 -9.49 16.40
CA GLN A 82 -7.03 -8.95 17.42
C GLN A 82 -6.25 -8.21 18.52
N ASP A 83 -5.13 -8.79 18.98
CA ASP A 83 -4.27 -8.20 20.00
C ASP A 83 -3.64 -6.89 19.50
N ALA A 84 -3.23 -6.84 18.25
CA ALA A 84 -2.69 -5.64 17.64
C ALA A 84 -3.71 -4.49 17.60
N VAL A 85 -4.95 -4.78 17.18
CA VAL A 85 -6.02 -3.76 17.18
C VAL A 85 -6.36 -3.35 18.61
N ARG A 86 -6.42 -4.29 19.54
CA ARG A 86 -6.67 -4.01 20.97
C ARG A 86 -5.58 -3.11 21.57
N ALA A 87 -4.32 -3.33 21.23
CA ALA A 87 -3.22 -2.47 21.68
C ALA A 87 -3.39 -1.02 21.22
N VAL A 88 -3.80 -0.82 19.94
CA VAL A 88 -4.09 0.52 19.39
C VAL A 88 -5.28 1.17 20.08
N THR A 89 -6.41 0.44 20.17
CA THR A 89 -7.65 0.99 20.73
C THR A 89 -7.55 1.28 22.22
N SER A 90 -6.84 0.46 22.99
CA SER A 90 -6.56 0.72 24.41
C SER A 90 -5.68 1.94 24.61
N ARG A 91 -4.72 2.19 23.71
CA ARG A 91 -3.80 3.31 23.82
C ARG A 91 -4.43 4.64 23.43
N TRP A 92 -5.25 4.65 22.36
CA TRP A 92 -5.74 5.88 21.73
C TRP A 92 -7.27 5.98 21.62
N HIS A 93 -7.99 5.05 22.25
CA HIS A 93 -9.46 5.06 22.39
C HIS A 93 -10.21 4.98 21.04
N GLY A 94 -9.69 4.21 20.06
CA GLY A 94 -10.36 3.93 18.80
C GLY A 94 -9.41 3.64 17.66
N LEU A 95 -9.99 3.40 16.48
CA LEU A 95 -9.26 3.16 15.23
C LEU A 95 -10.06 3.77 14.07
N ASP A 96 -9.45 4.67 13.31
CA ASP A 96 -10.09 5.37 12.19
C ASP A 96 -9.56 4.86 10.84
N ILE A 97 -8.30 4.43 10.77
CA ILE A 97 -7.61 4.10 9.52
C ILE A 97 -6.89 2.75 9.66
N LEU A 98 -7.11 1.85 8.70
CA LEU A 98 -6.30 0.63 8.53
C LEU A 98 -5.62 0.66 7.16
N VAL A 99 -4.30 0.43 7.13
CA VAL A 99 -3.56 0.27 5.87
C VAL A 99 -2.93 -1.12 5.83
N ASN A 100 -3.37 -1.92 4.88
CA ASN A 100 -2.88 -3.29 4.66
C ASN A 100 -1.77 -3.28 3.60
N VAL A 101 -0.52 -3.36 4.04
CA VAL A 101 0.66 -3.29 3.14
C VAL A 101 1.36 -4.64 2.99
N VAL A 102 1.29 -5.51 4.02
CA VAL A 102 2.02 -6.79 4.03
C VAL A 102 1.77 -7.60 2.77
N GLY A 103 2.84 -8.15 2.21
CA GLY A 103 2.77 -9.01 1.04
C GLY A 103 4.09 -9.76 0.79
N THR A 104 4.02 -10.73 -0.08
CA THR A 104 5.17 -11.52 -0.58
C THR A 104 5.00 -11.77 -2.07
N VAL A 105 6.11 -11.96 -2.79
CA VAL A 105 6.07 -12.38 -4.20
C VAL A 105 5.62 -13.84 -4.34
N GLY A 106 5.80 -14.64 -3.30
CA GLY A 106 5.45 -16.06 -3.28
C GLY A 106 6.41 -16.94 -4.08
N PRO A 107 6.03 -18.22 -4.33
CA PRO A 107 6.85 -19.15 -5.09
C PRO A 107 6.88 -18.77 -6.58
N PRO A 108 7.97 -19.06 -7.28
CA PRO A 108 7.97 -19.08 -8.75
C PRO A 108 7.12 -20.26 -9.26
N GLY A 109 6.86 -20.27 -10.56
CA GLY A 109 6.21 -21.39 -11.24
C GLY A 109 4.93 -20.99 -11.95
N THR A 110 4.52 -21.90 -12.85
CA THR A 110 3.32 -21.84 -13.67
C THR A 110 2.20 -22.68 -13.03
N ALA A 111 1.04 -22.79 -13.70
CA ALA A 111 -0.06 -23.64 -13.25
C ALA A 111 0.30 -25.16 -13.24
N VAL A 112 1.39 -25.54 -13.90
CA VAL A 112 1.83 -26.94 -14.00
C VAL A 112 2.75 -27.34 -12.85
N ASP A 113 3.58 -26.41 -12.38
CA ASP A 113 4.75 -26.72 -11.53
C ASP A 113 4.85 -25.84 -10.26
N VAL A 114 3.90 -24.95 -9.99
CA VAL A 114 3.89 -24.18 -8.76
C VAL A 114 3.77 -25.07 -7.52
N ASP A 115 4.61 -24.82 -6.52
CA ASP A 115 4.50 -25.46 -5.20
C ASP A 115 3.20 -25.04 -4.52
N LEU A 116 2.26 -25.96 -4.33
CA LEU A 116 0.92 -25.69 -3.77
C LEU A 116 0.97 -25.30 -2.29
N ASP A 117 1.87 -25.87 -1.49
CA ASP A 117 2.02 -25.47 -0.09
C ASP A 117 2.56 -24.04 0.03
N ALA A 118 3.51 -23.67 -0.81
CA ALA A 118 4.02 -22.31 -0.87
C ALA A 118 2.98 -21.34 -1.48
N TRP A 119 2.15 -21.80 -2.42
CA TRP A 119 0.98 -21.08 -2.92
C TRP A 119 0.01 -20.75 -1.79
N ASP A 120 -0.41 -21.71 -0.98
CA ASP A 120 -1.34 -21.51 0.12
C ASP A 120 -0.77 -20.55 1.16
N ARG A 121 0.51 -20.69 1.51
CA ARG A 121 1.20 -19.73 2.38
C ARG A 121 1.19 -18.30 1.78
N GLY A 122 1.47 -18.17 0.49
CA GLY A 122 1.48 -16.90 -0.21
C GLY A 122 0.10 -16.24 -0.25
N MET A 123 -0.96 -17.00 -0.57
CA MET A 123 -2.36 -16.52 -0.51
C MET A 123 -2.75 -16.11 0.91
N ARG A 124 -2.31 -16.84 1.92
CA ARG A 124 -2.54 -16.50 3.32
C ARG A 124 -1.89 -15.16 3.67
N VAL A 125 -0.66 -14.93 3.23
CA VAL A 125 0.05 -13.65 3.46
C VAL A 125 -0.58 -12.50 2.68
N ASN A 126 -0.87 -12.68 1.38
CA ASN A 126 -1.27 -11.57 0.51
C ASN A 126 -2.76 -11.22 0.59
N VAL A 127 -3.62 -12.19 0.91
CA VAL A 127 -5.08 -12.03 0.87
C VAL A 127 -5.71 -12.25 2.24
N THR A 128 -5.49 -13.43 2.84
CA THR A 128 -6.16 -13.78 4.09
C THR A 128 -5.76 -12.84 5.23
N SER A 129 -4.51 -12.38 5.28
CA SER A 129 -4.04 -11.40 6.26
C SER A 129 -4.88 -10.11 6.24
N MET A 130 -5.23 -9.60 5.05
CA MET A 130 -6.06 -8.39 4.90
C MET A 130 -7.49 -8.60 5.41
N VAL A 131 -8.01 -9.82 5.25
CA VAL A 131 -9.31 -10.20 5.86
C VAL A 131 -9.21 -10.24 7.37
N LEU A 132 -8.14 -10.83 7.93
CA LEU A 132 -7.95 -10.96 9.37
C LEU A 132 -7.76 -9.61 10.06
N THR A 133 -6.92 -8.75 9.52
CA THR A 133 -6.70 -7.39 10.06
C THR A 133 -7.96 -6.53 9.96
N SER A 134 -8.69 -6.61 8.83
CA SER A 134 -9.94 -5.88 8.66
C SER A 134 -11.04 -6.41 9.59
N ARG A 135 -11.13 -7.73 9.77
CA ARG A 135 -12.07 -8.36 10.72
C ARG A 135 -11.84 -7.87 12.15
N ALA A 136 -10.58 -7.66 12.54
CA ALA A 136 -10.25 -7.12 13.86
C ALA A 136 -10.55 -5.61 13.95
N ALA A 137 -10.28 -4.83 12.88
CA ALA A 137 -10.38 -3.38 12.87
C ALA A 137 -11.81 -2.84 12.74
N ILE A 138 -12.66 -3.47 11.93
CA ILE A 138 -14.02 -2.99 11.60
C ILE A 138 -14.90 -2.75 12.84
N PRO A 139 -14.93 -3.60 13.87
CA PRO A 139 -15.70 -3.32 15.07
C PRO A 139 -15.31 -1.99 15.73
N ALA A 140 -14.02 -1.72 15.89
CA ALA A 140 -13.54 -0.47 16.47
C ALA A 140 -13.83 0.76 15.58
N MET A 141 -13.80 0.58 14.25
CA MET A 141 -14.20 1.64 13.31
C MET A 141 -15.70 1.96 13.42
N ARG A 142 -16.55 0.95 13.59
CA ARG A 142 -18.01 1.14 13.83
C ARG A 142 -18.28 1.97 15.08
N GLU A 143 -17.56 1.70 16.17
CA GLU A 143 -17.66 2.47 17.42
C GLU A 143 -17.25 3.94 17.23
N ARG A 144 -16.38 4.23 16.24
CA ARG A 144 -15.98 5.59 15.85
C ARG A 144 -16.94 6.24 14.84
N GLY A 145 -17.98 5.54 14.40
CA GLY A 145 -18.93 6.01 13.41
C GLY A 145 -18.49 5.89 11.96
N GLY A 146 -17.43 5.12 11.70
CA GLY A 146 -16.87 4.85 10.37
C GLY A 146 -15.36 4.80 10.36
N GLY A 147 -14.78 4.70 9.16
CA GLY A 147 -13.32 4.60 8.99
C GLY A 147 -12.88 4.52 7.54
N ALA A 148 -11.58 4.37 7.33
CA ALA A 148 -10.97 4.16 6.03
C ALA A 148 -10.02 2.95 6.04
N ILE A 149 -10.24 2.03 5.12
CA ILE A 149 -9.33 0.90 4.88
C ILE A 149 -8.67 1.10 3.52
N VAL A 150 -7.34 1.03 3.46
CA VAL A 150 -6.58 1.09 2.22
C VAL A 150 -5.75 -0.19 2.07
N ASN A 151 -6.04 -0.95 1.02
CA ASN A 151 -5.33 -2.19 0.68
C ASN A 151 -4.26 -1.91 -0.38
N ILE A 152 -3.08 -2.52 -0.26
CA ILE A 152 -2.02 -2.42 -1.25
C ILE A 152 -2.04 -3.65 -2.15
N SER A 153 -2.48 -3.45 -3.40
CA SER A 153 -2.40 -4.45 -4.48
C SER A 153 -1.09 -4.28 -5.27
N SER A 154 -1.16 -4.34 -6.57
CA SER A 154 -0.09 -4.11 -7.57
C SER A 154 -0.72 -3.94 -8.96
N ILE A 155 0.01 -3.34 -9.89
CA ILE A 155 -0.34 -3.44 -11.32
C ILE A 155 -0.40 -4.90 -11.80
N GLY A 156 0.38 -5.81 -11.17
CA GLY A 156 0.28 -7.25 -11.41
C GLY A 156 -1.09 -7.84 -11.06
N GLY A 157 -1.90 -7.18 -10.22
CA GLY A 157 -3.29 -7.54 -9.97
C GLY A 157 -4.28 -7.02 -11.03
N LEU A 158 -3.82 -6.19 -11.95
CA LEU A 158 -4.61 -5.58 -13.03
C LEU A 158 -4.24 -6.15 -14.40
N LEU A 159 -3.01 -6.63 -14.56
CA LEU A 159 -2.44 -7.11 -15.81
C LEU A 159 -1.81 -8.48 -15.61
N GLY A 160 -1.75 -9.25 -16.70
CA GLY A 160 -0.88 -10.42 -16.80
C GLY A 160 0.57 -10.00 -17.11
N GLY A 161 1.49 -10.99 -17.17
CA GLY A 161 2.88 -10.79 -17.58
C GLY A 161 3.90 -10.89 -16.44
N ASP A 162 3.44 -11.14 -15.21
CA ASP A 162 4.34 -11.51 -14.09
C ASP A 162 4.86 -12.95 -14.31
N PRO A 163 6.15 -13.23 -14.06
CA PRO A 163 6.73 -14.57 -14.26
C PRO A 163 6.24 -15.61 -13.25
N ALA A 164 5.57 -15.20 -12.15
CA ALA A 164 5.05 -16.08 -11.12
C ALA A 164 3.52 -16.07 -11.12
N LEU A 165 2.89 -17.24 -11.01
CA LEU A 165 1.42 -17.36 -11.02
C LEU A 165 0.77 -16.77 -9.77
N LEU A 166 1.38 -16.96 -8.58
CA LEU A 166 0.79 -16.57 -7.30
C LEU A 166 0.62 -15.07 -7.17
N TYR A 167 1.67 -14.31 -7.45
CA TYR A 167 1.68 -12.88 -7.16
C TYR A 167 0.54 -12.12 -7.85
N PRO A 168 0.40 -12.17 -9.19
CA PRO A 168 -0.68 -11.47 -9.88
C PRO A 168 -2.06 -11.99 -9.46
N THR A 169 -2.22 -13.30 -9.26
CA THR A 169 -3.48 -13.88 -8.81
C THR A 169 -3.89 -13.35 -7.44
N SER A 170 -2.97 -13.32 -6.47
CA SER A 170 -3.23 -12.81 -5.13
C SER A 170 -3.54 -11.31 -5.15
N LYS A 171 -2.81 -10.53 -5.97
CA LYS A 171 -3.03 -9.08 -6.09
C LYS A 171 -4.33 -8.76 -6.83
N GLY A 172 -4.77 -9.59 -7.78
CA GLY A 172 -6.11 -9.55 -8.37
C GLY A 172 -7.21 -9.88 -7.34
N ALA A 173 -6.98 -10.86 -6.46
CA ALA A 173 -7.89 -11.14 -5.35
C ALA A 173 -8.05 -9.94 -4.40
N VAL A 174 -6.97 -9.20 -4.10
CA VAL A 174 -7.04 -7.96 -3.29
C VAL A 174 -7.88 -6.89 -3.96
N VAL A 175 -7.82 -6.77 -5.29
CA VAL A 175 -8.67 -5.84 -6.07
C VAL A 175 -10.14 -6.15 -5.83
N GLN A 176 -10.54 -7.41 -5.96
CA GLN A 176 -11.95 -7.78 -5.77
C GLN A 176 -12.36 -7.80 -4.30
N LEU A 177 -11.48 -8.18 -3.37
CA LEU A 177 -11.69 -8.07 -1.93
C LEU A 177 -12.03 -6.62 -1.54
N THR A 178 -11.31 -5.65 -2.07
CA THR A 178 -11.56 -4.23 -1.83
C THR A 178 -12.97 -3.81 -2.23
N ARG A 179 -13.42 -4.19 -3.43
CA ARG A 179 -14.79 -3.88 -3.91
C ARG A 179 -15.88 -4.57 -3.07
N ALA A 180 -15.66 -5.85 -2.72
CA ALA A 180 -16.58 -6.59 -1.88
C ALA A 180 -16.72 -5.95 -0.50
N MET A 181 -15.61 -5.60 0.14
CA MET A 181 -15.62 -4.93 1.44
C MET A 181 -16.26 -3.54 1.38
N ALA A 182 -15.99 -2.76 0.33
CA ALA A 182 -16.62 -1.45 0.13
C ALA A 182 -18.15 -1.58 0.04
N ALA A 183 -18.66 -2.58 -0.68
CA ALA A 183 -20.10 -2.84 -0.80
C ALA A 183 -20.73 -3.29 0.53
N LEU A 184 -20.03 -4.13 1.30
CA LEU A 184 -20.54 -4.69 2.54
C LEU A 184 -20.53 -3.67 3.70
N HIS A 185 -19.52 -2.80 3.77
CA HIS A 185 -19.28 -1.92 4.92
C HIS A 185 -19.53 -0.44 4.64
N GLY A 186 -19.88 -0.05 3.40
CA GLY A 186 -20.12 1.35 3.04
C GLY A 186 -21.25 2.00 3.85
N ARG A 187 -22.33 1.27 4.13
CA ARG A 187 -23.45 1.77 4.96
C ARG A 187 -23.10 1.92 6.46
N GLU A 188 -21.97 1.36 6.87
CA GLU A 188 -21.41 1.50 8.21
C GLU A 188 -20.45 2.70 8.31
N GLY A 189 -20.39 3.55 7.27
CA GLY A 189 -19.46 4.67 7.20
C GLY A 189 -18.00 4.27 6.93
N ILE A 190 -17.73 3.01 6.54
CA ILE A 190 -16.38 2.52 6.29
C ILE A 190 -16.11 2.54 4.79
N ARG A 191 -15.11 3.33 4.38
CA ARG A 191 -14.61 3.37 3.01
C ARG A 191 -13.50 2.33 2.84
N VAL A 192 -13.51 1.58 1.75
CA VAL A 192 -12.47 0.61 1.45
C VAL A 192 -11.95 0.86 0.04
N ASN A 193 -10.68 1.19 -0.09
CA ASN A 193 -10.03 1.49 -1.34
C ASN A 193 -8.73 0.70 -1.52
N CYS A 194 -8.22 0.67 -2.72
CA CYS A 194 -6.99 -0.03 -3.06
C CYS A 194 -6.03 0.89 -3.82
N VAL A 195 -4.76 0.85 -3.48
CA VAL A 195 -3.68 1.38 -4.31
C VAL A 195 -3.01 0.22 -5.02
N ALA A 196 -2.77 0.36 -6.33
CA ALA A 196 -2.06 -0.60 -7.17
C ALA A 196 -0.73 0.03 -7.64
N PRO A 197 0.37 -0.17 -6.90
CA PRO A 197 1.68 0.35 -7.27
C PRO A 197 2.20 -0.27 -8.56
N GLY A 198 2.93 0.52 -9.34
CA GLY A 198 3.69 0.09 -10.51
C GLY A 198 5.12 -0.34 -10.16
N VAL A 199 6.05 0.04 -11.00
CA VAL A 199 7.48 -0.24 -10.86
C VAL A 199 8.11 0.66 -9.79
N VAL A 200 7.91 0.31 -8.53
CA VAL A 200 8.41 1.04 -7.36
C VAL A 200 9.70 0.41 -6.86
N TYR A 201 10.77 1.19 -6.71
CA TYR A 201 12.03 0.73 -6.12
C TYR A 201 12.00 0.88 -4.60
N THR A 202 12.01 -0.25 -3.92
CA THR A 202 11.89 -0.33 -2.45
C THR A 202 12.78 -1.45 -1.90
N PRO A 203 13.06 -1.50 -0.60
CA PRO A 203 13.76 -2.63 0.01
C PRO A 203 13.15 -4.01 -0.28
N PHE A 204 11.84 -4.09 -0.51
CA PHE A 204 11.17 -5.32 -0.93
C PHE A 204 11.70 -5.85 -2.28
N VAL A 205 11.97 -4.96 -3.25
CA VAL A 205 12.56 -5.32 -4.54
C VAL A 205 14.02 -5.74 -4.38
N VAL A 206 14.76 -5.05 -3.50
CA VAL A 206 16.15 -5.42 -3.18
C VAL A 206 16.22 -6.80 -2.54
N GLU A 207 15.29 -7.14 -1.65
CA GLU A 207 15.20 -8.47 -1.02
C GLU A 207 14.84 -9.58 -2.01
N ALA A 208 14.05 -9.27 -3.03
CA ALA A 208 13.68 -10.22 -4.08
C ALA A 208 14.82 -10.53 -5.08
N GLY A 209 16.04 -10.08 -4.81
CA GLY A 209 17.21 -10.31 -5.64
C GLY A 209 17.88 -9.03 -6.15
N GLY A 210 17.28 -7.88 -5.87
CA GLY A 210 17.75 -6.58 -6.35
C GLY A 210 17.52 -6.39 -7.85
N LEU A 211 17.97 -5.25 -8.34
CA LEU A 211 17.97 -4.92 -9.76
C LEU A 211 19.29 -4.20 -10.06
N ASP A 212 19.98 -4.61 -11.11
CA ASP A 212 21.07 -3.84 -11.67
C ASP A 212 20.57 -2.57 -12.37
N GLU A 213 21.48 -1.72 -12.80
CA GLU A 213 21.10 -0.43 -13.42
C GLU A 213 20.43 -0.64 -14.77
N GLU A 214 20.80 -1.66 -15.53
CA GLU A 214 20.14 -1.98 -16.80
C GLU A 214 18.68 -2.35 -16.61
N MET A 215 18.39 -3.23 -15.65
CA MET A 215 17.03 -3.60 -15.32
C MET A 215 16.22 -2.42 -14.75
N ARG A 216 16.85 -1.56 -13.97
CA ARG A 216 16.21 -0.33 -13.49
C ARG A 216 15.87 0.63 -14.63
N GLU A 217 16.75 0.75 -15.63
CA GLU A 217 16.45 1.55 -16.82
C GLU A 217 15.28 0.99 -17.62
N ILE A 218 15.24 -0.32 -17.85
CA ILE A 218 14.10 -1.01 -18.48
C ILE A 218 12.80 -0.70 -17.73
N ARG A 219 12.83 -0.69 -16.41
CA ARG A 219 11.66 -0.37 -15.58
C ARG A 219 11.23 1.09 -15.73
N ARG A 220 12.16 2.05 -15.74
CA ARG A 220 11.88 3.47 -16.00
C ARG A 220 11.21 3.66 -17.35
N GLU A 221 11.83 3.10 -18.40
CA GLU A 221 11.33 3.19 -19.78
C GLU A 221 9.96 2.50 -19.99
N SER A 222 9.57 1.56 -19.12
CA SER A 222 8.26 0.92 -19.16
C SER A 222 7.12 1.84 -18.71
N THR A 223 7.40 2.95 -18.04
CA THR A 223 6.41 3.93 -17.59
C THR A 223 6.23 5.08 -18.59
N LEU A 224 5.04 5.67 -18.66
CA LEU A 224 4.82 6.84 -19.51
C LEU A 224 5.61 8.06 -19.03
N LEU A 225 5.85 8.19 -17.73
CA LEU A 225 6.61 9.28 -17.13
C LEU A 225 8.12 9.12 -17.29
N GLY A 226 8.63 7.94 -17.65
CA GLY A 226 10.05 7.64 -17.79
C GLY A 226 10.82 7.68 -16.46
N ILE A 227 10.14 7.44 -15.35
CA ILE A 227 10.73 7.42 -14.01
C ILE A 227 10.33 6.16 -13.26
N GLU A 228 11.12 5.77 -12.27
CA GLU A 228 10.81 4.73 -11.31
C GLU A 228 10.16 5.36 -10.08
N GLY A 229 9.07 4.74 -9.59
CA GLY A 229 8.39 5.21 -8.39
C GLY A 229 9.15 4.86 -7.10
N THR A 230 8.75 5.50 -6.02
CA THR A 230 9.26 5.31 -4.67
C THR A 230 8.15 4.91 -3.69
N GLY A 231 8.52 4.47 -2.50
CA GLY A 231 7.54 4.22 -1.43
C GLY A 231 6.73 5.47 -1.05
N TRP A 232 7.31 6.67 -1.25
CA TRP A 232 6.63 7.93 -0.97
C TRP A 232 5.48 8.20 -1.95
N ASP A 233 5.65 7.92 -3.24
CA ASP A 233 4.61 8.14 -4.26
C ASP A 233 3.35 7.32 -3.93
N VAL A 234 3.54 6.07 -3.50
CA VAL A 234 2.45 5.22 -3.04
C VAL A 234 1.85 5.73 -1.72
N GLY A 235 2.71 6.15 -0.78
CA GLY A 235 2.30 6.69 0.51
C GLY A 235 1.43 7.95 0.38
N TYR A 236 1.70 8.83 -0.59
CA TYR A 236 0.86 10.02 -0.85
C TYR A 236 -0.54 9.64 -1.31
N ALA A 237 -0.68 8.62 -2.16
CA ALA A 237 -1.98 8.12 -2.59
C ALA A 237 -2.76 7.49 -1.41
N VAL A 238 -2.07 6.71 -0.56
CA VAL A 238 -2.67 6.15 0.65
C VAL A 238 -3.14 7.25 1.59
N ARG A 239 -2.32 8.28 1.83
CA ARG A 239 -2.69 9.43 2.66
C ARG A 239 -3.98 10.11 2.17
N TYR A 240 -4.10 10.34 0.86
CA TYR A 240 -5.32 10.88 0.27
C TYR A 240 -6.53 9.99 0.54
N LEU A 241 -6.45 8.69 0.22
CA LEU A 241 -7.55 7.75 0.39
C LEU A 241 -7.93 7.53 1.87
N ALA A 242 -6.99 7.69 2.79
CA ALA A 242 -7.23 7.61 4.23
C ALA A 242 -7.89 8.86 4.81
N SER A 243 -7.76 10.01 4.15
CA SER A 243 -8.24 11.30 4.65
C SER A 243 -9.73 11.57 4.33
N ASP A 244 -10.30 12.59 4.98
CA ASP A 244 -11.67 13.06 4.73
C ASP A 244 -11.79 13.75 3.35
N GLU A 245 -10.68 14.10 2.69
CA GLU A 245 -10.68 14.57 1.30
C GLU A 245 -11.22 13.49 0.35
N ALA A 246 -11.06 12.21 0.69
CA ALA A 246 -11.60 11.06 -0.04
C ALA A 246 -12.98 10.59 0.48
N ARG A 247 -13.74 11.43 1.20
CA ARG A 247 -15.03 11.04 1.81
C ARG A 247 -16.06 10.47 0.83
N TRP A 248 -15.94 10.76 -0.46
CA TRP A 248 -16.83 10.28 -1.53
C TRP A 248 -16.18 9.22 -2.40
N VAL A 249 -15.08 8.61 -1.92
CA VAL A 249 -14.30 7.61 -2.66
C VAL A 249 -14.30 6.29 -1.89
N THR A 250 -14.95 5.26 -2.45
CA THR A 250 -14.93 3.88 -1.93
C THR A 250 -15.00 2.88 -3.07
N GLY A 251 -14.37 1.72 -2.92
CA GLY A 251 -14.29 0.68 -3.95
C GLY A 251 -13.35 1.01 -5.12
N VAL A 252 -12.60 2.11 -5.06
CA VAL A 252 -11.65 2.48 -6.12
C VAL A 252 -10.41 1.61 -6.07
N ILE A 253 -9.90 1.30 -7.25
CA ILE A 253 -8.58 0.73 -7.46
C ILE A 253 -7.77 1.82 -8.16
N LEU A 254 -6.83 2.42 -7.44
CA LEU A 254 -6.03 3.54 -7.89
C LEU A 254 -4.63 3.08 -8.30
N PRO A 255 -4.32 2.99 -9.60
CA PRO A 255 -2.96 2.77 -10.06
C PRO A 255 -2.06 3.95 -9.68
N VAL A 256 -0.88 3.66 -9.13
CA VAL A 256 0.18 4.62 -8.86
C VAL A 256 1.44 4.04 -9.51
N ASP A 257 1.58 4.26 -10.80
CA ASP A 257 2.39 3.42 -11.67
C ASP A 257 3.14 4.17 -12.80
N GLY A 258 3.18 5.49 -12.73
CA GLY A 258 3.80 6.31 -13.76
C GLY A 258 3.14 6.19 -15.15
N GLY A 259 1.87 5.73 -15.18
CA GLY A 259 1.11 5.52 -16.42
C GLY A 259 1.33 4.14 -17.06
N PHE A 260 2.01 3.22 -16.41
CA PHE A 260 2.29 1.88 -16.94
C PHE A 260 1.03 1.16 -17.44
N THR A 261 -0.07 1.21 -16.68
CA THR A 261 -1.33 0.56 -17.05
C THR A 261 -2.18 1.38 -18.02
N SER A 262 -1.88 2.66 -18.21
CA SER A 262 -2.70 3.58 -19.01
C SER A 262 -2.42 3.51 -20.51
N GLY A 263 -1.23 3.03 -20.93
CA GLY A 263 -0.86 2.98 -22.34
C GLY A 263 0.61 2.62 -22.55
N ARG A 264 1.01 2.75 -23.83
CA ARG A 264 2.41 2.60 -24.24
C ARG A 264 2.95 3.95 -24.67
N ARG A 265 4.24 4.19 -24.48
CA ARG A 265 4.92 5.34 -25.04
C ARG A 265 4.74 5.35 -26.56
N THR A 266 4.10 6.38 -27.08
CA THR A 266 3.98 6.54 -28.54
C THR A 266 5.29 7.11 -29.05
N GLN A 267 6.04 6.35 -29.82
CA GLN A 267 7.04 6.93 -30.72
C GLN A 267 6.24 7.57 -31.86
N LEU A 268 5.88 8.84 -31.70
CA LEU A 268 5.34 9.64 -32.80
C LEU A 268 6.47 9.85 -33.83
N VAL A 269 6.57 8.96 -34.78
CA VAL A 269 7.16 9.30 -36.06
C VAL A 269 6.11 10.12 -36.80
N VAL A 270 5.91 11.36 -36.39
CA VAL A 270 5.11 12.32 -37.14
C VAL A 270 6.00 12.86 -38.22
N GLY A 271 6.08 12.17 -39.34
CA GLY A 271 6.44 12.76 -40.60
C GLY A 271 5.28 13.63 -41.05
N PHE A 272 5.18 14.85 -40.57
CA PHE A 272 4.44 15.88 -41.31
C PHE A 272 5.27 16.16 -42.55
N HIS A 273 4.91 15.55 -43.65
CA HIS A 273 5.28 16.08 -44.96
C HIS A 273 4.55 17.42 -45.05
N ASP A 274 5.29 18.51 -44.88
CA ASP A 274 4.90 19.82 -45.42
C ASP A 274 4.90 19.67 -46.95
N ASP A 275 3.79 19.20 -47.53
CA ASP A 275 3.50 19.43 -48.93
C ASP A 275 3.18 20.92 -49.08
N GLN A 276 4.23 21.72 -49.20
CA GLN A 276 4.09 23.04 -49.79
C GLN A 276 3.88 22.86 -51.28
N PRO A 277 2.75 23.32 -51.86
CA PRO A 277 2.63 23.34 -53.29
C PRO A 277 3.65 24.30 -53.87
N ALA A 278 4.50 23.77 -54.74
CA ALA A 278 5.41 24.58 -55.57
C ALA A 278 4.58 25.63 -56.32
N GLY A 279 4.80 26.89 -55.96
CA GLY A 279 4.20 28.02 -56.67
C GLY A 279 4.64 28.05 -58.11
N THR A 280 3.71 28.10 -59.00
CA THR A 280 3.83 28.58 -60.38
C THR A 280 3.79 30.12 -60.42
#